data_5bbf62b877fdc0d2e4ef02f942aa3025
#
_entry.id   5bbf62b877fdc0d2e4ef02f942aa3025
#
_cell.length_a   1.000
_cell.length_b   1.000
_cell.length_c   1.000
_cell.angle_alpha   90.00
_cell.angle_beta   90.00
_cell.angle_gamma   90.00
#
_symmetry.space_group_name_H-M   'P 1'
#
loop_
_entity.id
_entity.type
_entity.pdbx_description
1 polymer ?
#
loop_
_entity_poly.entity_id
_entity_poly.type
_entity_poly.pdbx_seq_one_letter_code
_entity_poly.pdbx_strand_id
1 'polypeptide(L)'
;MAAKKSGKTLNLAATIDLNEASALRDKFLSMRGSAVSIDASAVERIGALGAQVLMSAAKTWDQDKHAFTFTKVSDAFQKTMQLIGVDVHPLLAKEI
;
A
#
# COMPACT_ATOMS: atom_id res chain seq x y z
N MET A 1 1.56 -20.63 17.09
CA MET A 1 1.67 -20.25 16.66
C MET A 1 1.75 -19.66 15.90
N ALA A 2 1.76 -19.70 15.88
CA ALA A 2 1.85 -19.24 15.26
C ALA A 2 2.14 -18.65 14.63
N ALA A 3 2.25 -18.57 14.45
CA ALA A 3 2.54 -18.10 13.80
C ALA A 3 2.66 -17.25 13.32
N LYS A 4 2.83 -17.04 13.39
CA LYS A 4 2.94 -16.28 12.90
C LYS A 4 3.03 -15.46 12.04
N LYS A 5 2.72 -15.45 12.30
CA LYS A 5 2.74 -14.72 11.23
C LYS A 5 3.76 -13.61 11.19
N SER A 6 4.44 -13.41 10.19
CA SER A 6 5.58 -12.49 10.09
C SER A 6 5.25 -11.19 9.37
N GLY A 7 4.00 -10.97 9.06
CA GLY A 7 3.59 -9.79 8.30
C GLY A 7 3.42 -8.55 9.15
N LYS A 8 3.56 -7.39 8.52
CA LYS A 8 3.33 -6.10 9.15
C LYS A 8 2.10 -5.44 8.54
N THR A 9 1.43 -4.61 9.31
CA THR A 9 0.24 -3.90 8.86
C THR A 9 0.52 -2.40 8.84
N LEU A 10 0.08 -1.75 7.79
CA LEU A 10 0.23 -0.32 7.63
C LEU A 10 -1.13 0.30 7.29
N ASN A 11 -1.55 1.28 8.08
CA ASN A 11 -2.77 2.03 7.83
C ASN A 11 -2.41 3.34 7.14
N LEU A 12 -3.04 3.59 6.00
CA LEU A 12 -2.79 4.82 5.27
C LEU A 12 -3.61 5.98 5.85
N ALA A 13 -3.04 7.17 5.82
CA ALA A 13 -3.72 8.38 6.28
C ALA A 13 -4.85 8.75 5.32
N ALA A 14 -5.79 9.56 5.81
CA ALA A 14 -6.90 10.03 4.99
C ALA A 14 -6.43 10.88 3.80
N THR A 15 -5.41 11.68 4.01
CA THR A 15 -4.84 12.51 2.95
C THR A 15 -3.37 12.15 2.76
N ILE A 16 -3.02 11.76 1.55
CA ILE A 16 -1.63 11.43 1.23
C ILE A 16 -1.12 12.48 0.26
N ASP A 17 -0.64 13.58 0.85
CA ASP A 17 -0.01 14.68 0.11
C ASP A 17 1.49 14.44 0.01
N LEU A 18 2.22 15.46 -0.41
CA LEU A 18 3.66 15.36 -0.59
C LEU A 18 4.39 14.95 0.70
N ASN A 19 4.01 15.55 1.83
CA ASN A 19 4.64 15.24 3.10
C ASN A 19 4.34 13.82 3.53
N GLU A 20 3.10 13.41 3.37
CA GLU A 20 2.69 12.06 3.73
C GLU A 20 3.34 11.02 2.83
N ALA A 21 3.53 11.35 1.54
CA ALA A 21 4.21 10.45 0.61
C ALA A 21 5.65 10.20 1.05
N SER A 22 6.35 11.25 1.51
CA SER A 22 7.72 11.08 2.03
C SER A 22 7.75 10.21 3.27
N ALA A 23 6.82 10.45 4.21
CA ALA A 23 6.73 9.65 5.43
C ALA A 23 6.42 8.20 5.09
N LEU A 24 5.54 7.99 4.12
CA LEU A 24 5.16 6.66 3.68
C LEU A 24 6.35 5.91 3.09
N ARG A 25 7.14 6.59 2.28
CA ARG A 25 8.35 5.98 1.72
C ARG A 25 9.30 5.52 2.83
N ASP A 26 9.50 6.37 3.84
CA ASP A 26 10.38 6.03 4.95
C ASP A 26 9.86 4.82 5.72
N LYS A 27 8.54 4.75 5.92
CA LYS A 27 7.94 3.60 6.58
C LYS A 27 8.18 2.33 5.79
N PHE A 28 7.99 2.37 4.48
CA PHE A 28 8.25 1.18 3.65
C PHE A 28 9.70 0.74 3.74
N LEU A 29 10.63 1.69 3.72
CA LEU A 29 12.03 1.33 3.84
C LEU A 29 12.33 0.61 5.14
N SER A 30 11.67 1.00 6.22
CA SER A 30 11.86 0.35 7.52
C SER A 30 11.18 -1.02 7.60
N MET A 31 10.25 -1.30 6.70
CA MET A 31 9.48 -2.55 6.71
C MET A 31 9.99 -3.58 5.70
N ARG A 32 11.04 -3.28 4.96
CA ARG A 32 11.55 -4.24 3.98
C ARG A 32 11.97 -5.53 4.65
N GLY A 33 11.80 -6.63 3.94
CA GLY A 33 12.15 -7.94 4.44
C GLY A 33 11.01 -8.71 5.10
N SER A 34 9.81 -8.12 5.11
CA SER A 34 8.62 -8.76 5.68
C SER A 34 7.43 -8.50 4.79
N ALA A 35 6.50 -9.43 4.76
CA ALA A 35 5.23 -9.20 4.08
C ALA A 35 4.52 -8.01 4.71
N VAL A 36 3.79 -7.25 3.91
CA VAL A 36 3.06 -6.09 4.40
C VAL A 36 1.62 -6.11 3.91
N SER A 37 0.71 -5.79 4.82
CA SER A 37 -0.72 -5.64 4.53
C SER A 37 -1.08 -4.17 4.73
N ILE A 38 -1.71 -3.57 3.74
CA ILE A 38 -2.00 -2.15 3.75
C ILE A 38 -3.50 -1.92 3.82
N ASP A 39 -3.92 -1.15 4.80
CA ASP A 39 -5.32 -0.75 4.94
C ASP A 39 -5.45 0.66 4.39
N ALA A 40 -6.11 0.78 3.25
CA ALA A 40 -6.35 2.05 2.58
C ALA A 40 -7.81 2.50 2.72
N SER A 41 -8.55 1.94 3.68
CA SER A 41 -9.97 2.23 3.83
C SER A 41 -10.25 3.67 4.25
N ALA A 42 -9.29 4.32 4.92
CA ALA A 42 -9.46 5.68 5.37
C ALA A 42 -9.06 6.72 4.33
N VAL A 43 -8.48 6.31 3.21
CA VAL A 43 -7.95 7.26 2.22
C VAL A 43 -9.09 8.02 1.54
N GLU A 44 -9.04 9.36 1.66
CA GLU A 44 -9.98 10.25 0.98
C GLU A 44 -9.33 10.96 -0.19
N ARG A 45 -8.01 11.21 -0.09
CA ARG A 45 -7.24 11.86 -1.14
C ARG A 45 -5.85 11.25 -1.21
N ILE A 46 -5.39 11.01 -2.42
CA ILE A 46 -4.02 10.61 -2.65
C ILE A 46 -3.51 11.29 -3.91
N GLY A 47 -2.37 11.96 -3.80
CA GLY A 47 -1.75 12.60 -4.94
C GLY A 47 -0.92 11.61 -5.75
N ALA A 48 -0.49 12.06 -6.93
CA ALA A 48 0.28 11.22 -7.84
C ALA A 48 1.57 10.70 -7.19
N LEU A 49 2.21 11.53 -6.38
CA LEU A 49 3.46 11.14 -5.73
C LEU A 49 3.23 10.01 -4.72
N GLY A 50 2.13 10.10 -3.94
CA GLY A 50 1.77 9.04 -3.01
C GLY A 50 1.49 7.73 -3.75
N ALA A 51 0.78 7.81 -4.88
CA ALA A 51 0.51 6.63 -5.69
C ALA A 51 1.80 6.03 -6.22
N GLN A 52 2.75 6.87 -6.65
CA GLN A 52 4.05 6.39 -7.12
C GLN A 52 4.83 5.67 -6.02
N VAL A 53 4.78 6.21 -4.79
CA VAL A 53 5.44 5.57 -3.66
C VAL A 53 4.85 4.17 -3.42
N LEU A 54 3.53 4.06 -3.46
CA LEU A 54 2.88 2.77 -3.28
C LEU A 54 3.27 1.77 -4.36
N MET A 55 3.29 2.21 -5.62
CA MET A 55 3.62 1.32 -6.72
C MET A 55 5.09 0.92 -6.71
N SER A 56 5.98 1.85 -6.35
CA SER A 56 7.39 1.53 -6.18
C SER A 56 7.60 0.52 -5.06
N ALA A 57 6.87 0.67 -3.96
CA ALA A 57 6.95 -0.27 -2.86
C ALA A 57 6.46 -1.66 -3.30
N ALA A 58 5.34 -1.71 -4.01
CA ALA A 58 4.81 -2.98 -4.49
C ALA A 58 5.85 -3.70 -5.36
N LYS A 59 6.52 -2.96 -6.22
CA LYS A 59 7.54 -3.52 -7.09
C LYS A 59 8.74 -4.04 -6.28
N THR A 60 9.16 -3.27 -5.27
CA THR A 60 10.27 -3.67 -4.41
C THR A 60 9.94 -4.95 -3.66
N TRP A 61 8.72 -5.03 -3.10
CA TRP A 61 8.30 -6.23 -2.38
C TRP A 61 8.24 -7.44 -3.31
N ASP A 62 7.78 -7.24 -4.53
CA ASP A 62 7.75 -8.31 -5.52
C ASP A 62 9.17 -8.81 -5.81
N GLN A 63 10.11 -7.90 -5.99
CA GLN A 63 11.52 -8.27 -6.22
C GLN A 63 12.11 -9.01 -5.04
N ASP A 64 11.73 -8.60 -3.83
CA ASP A 64 12.20 -9.24 -2.59
C ASP A 64 11.45 -10.54 -2.28
N LYS A 65 10.42 -10.86 -3.08
CA LYS A 65 9.60 -12.06 -2.92
C LYS A 65 8.83 -12.09 -1.61
N HIS A 66 8.37 -10.92 -1.18
CA HIS A 66 7.49 -10.77 -0.03
C HIS A 66 6.14 -10.25 -0.49
N ALA A 67 5.08 -10.67 0.19
CA ALA A 67 3.73 -10.24 -0.17
C ALA A 67 3.51 -8.75 0.12
N PHE A 68 2.83 -8.08 -0.80
CA PHE A 68 2.42 -6.69 -0.66
C PHE A 68 0.95 -6.65 -1.05
N THR A 69 0.07 -6.50 -0.07
CA THR A 69 -1.36 -6.62 -0.30
C THR A 69 -2.12 -5.44 0.30
N PHE A 70 -3.19 -5.03 -0.39
CA PHE A 70 -4.16 -4.10 0.19
C PHE A 70 -5.29 -4.93 0.78
N THR A 71 -5.51 -4.80 2.08
CA THR A 71 -6.58 -5.54 2.75
C THR A 71 -7.93 -4.86 2.57
N LYS A 72 -7.92 -3.53 2.53
CA LYS A 72 -9.12 -2.72 2.30
C LYS A 72 -8.73 -1.49 1.52
N VAL A 73 -9.62 -1.05 0.63
CA VAL A 73 -9.41 0.17 -0.14
C VAL A 73 -10.70 0.96 -0.15
N SER A 74 -10.59 2.28 -0.01
CA SER A 74 -11.74 3.16 -0.11
C SER A 74 -12.11 3.36 -1.58
N ASP A 75 -13.35 3.81 -1.82
CA ASP A 75 -13.78 4.17 -3.18
C ASP A 75 -12.92 5.29 -3.73
N ALA A 76 -12.60 6.28 -2.89
CA ALA A 76 -11.77 7.41 -3.32
C ALA A 76 -10.38 6.94 -3.75
N PHE A 77 -9.80 6.00 -3.02
CA PHE A 77 -8.50 5.43 -3.37
C PHE A 77 -8.57 4.73 -4.73
N GLN A 78 -9.56 3.86 -4.90
CA GLN A 78 -9.71 3.12 -6.16
C GLN A 78 -9.92 4.05 -7.34
N LYS A 79 -10.80 5.05 -7.18
CA LYS A 79 -11.08 5.99 -8.26
C LYS A 79 -9.85 6.78 -8.65
N THR A 80 -9.10 7.26 -7.67
CA THR A 80 -7.90 8.02 -7.95
C THR A 80 -6.87 7.17 -8.67
N MET A 81 -6.67 5.93 -8.22
CA MET A 81 -5.71 5.05 -8.86
C MET A 81 -6.12 4.75 -10.31
N GLN A 82 -7.41 4.56 -10.57
CA GLN A 82 -7.90 4.37 -11.92
C GLN A 82 -7.63 5.59 -12.80
N LEU A 83 -7.84 6.79 -12.25
CA LEU A 83 -7.65 8.03 -13.02
C LEU A 83 -6.20 8.21 -13.44
N ILE A 84 -5.25 7.75 -12.65
CA ILE A 84 -3.84 7.87 -13.01
C ILE A 84 -3.31 6.62 -13.71
N GLY A 85 -4.20 5.69 -14.07
CA GLY A 85 -3.83 4.54 -14.87
C GLY A 85 -3.23 3.39 -14.11
N VAL A 86 -3.44 3.33 -12.79
CA VAL A 86 -2.89 2.27 -11.96
C VAL A 86 -3.97 1.24 -11.64
N ASP A 87 -3.70 -0.02 -11.92
CA ASP A 87 -4.60 -1.12 -11.59
C ASP A 87 -4.13 -1.76 -10.29
N VAL A 88 -4.94 -1.61 -9.23
CA VAL A 88 -4.60 -2.15 -7.93
C VAL A 88 -5.17 -3.55 -7.70
N HIS A 89 -5.98 -4.05 -8.60
CA HIS A 89 -6.64 -5.35 -8.43
C HIS A 89 -5.66 -6.50 -8.13
N PRO A 90 -4.51 -6.60 -8.82
CA PRO A 90 -3.57 -7.67 -8.52
C PRO A 90 -3.00 -7.62 -7.10
N LEU A 91 -3.08 -6.46 -6.46
CA LEU A 91 -2.53 -6.26 -5.12
C LEU A 91 -3.56 -6.41 -4.02
N LEU A 92 -4.84 -6.52 -4.38
CA LEU A 92 -5.90 -6.68 -3.39
C LEU A 92 -5.84 -8.06 -2.76
N ALA A 93 -6.10 -8.12 -1.46
CA ALA A 93 -6.21 -9.38 -0.76
C ALA A 93 -7.40 -10.15 -1.31
N LYS A 94 -7.24 -11.45 -1.48
CA LYS A 94 -8.31 -12.28 -2.00
C LYS A 94 -9.25 -12.68 -0.90
N GLU A 95 -10.54 -12.60 -1.19
CA GLU A 95 -11.56 -13.14 -0.32
C GLU A 95 -11.76 -14.60 -0.62
N ILE A 96 -11.92 -15.39 0.41
CA ILE A 96 -12.15 -16.81 0.23
C ILE A 96 -13.45 -17.21 0.86
#